data_d60866b60991c938a55ad51efec4de50
#
_entry.id   d60866b60991c938a55ad51efec4de50
#
_cell.length_a   1.000
_cell.length_b   1.000
_cell.length_c   1.000
_cell.angle_alpha   90.00
_cell.angle_beta   90.00
_cell.angle_gamma   90.00
#
_symmetry.space_group_name_H-M   'P 1'
#
loop_
_entity.id
_entity.type
_entity.pdbx_description
1 polymer ?
#
loop_
_entity_poly.entity_id
_entity_poly.type
_entity_poly.pdbx_seq_one_letter_code
_entity_poly.pdbx_strand_id
1 'polypeptide(L)'
;MKKIMALVVLLVVFSQAPAQNQLIRKVKINDLMKIIDTSSVPLVVNFWASWCGPCIREIPWFEKSVAAFRDQKVKLLLVSMDFAEDYPKVIADFAKKNKYTSTIVWLDETNADLFCPKIDQQWDGAIPVTLMVNKKKNYRKFFGQQLPEERLLLELKALTAH
;
A
#
# COMPACT_ATOMS: atom_id res chain seq x y z
N MET A 1 36.06 54.33 13.58
CA MET A 1 35.02 53.43 14.13
C MET A 1 34.61 52.52 12.97
N LYS A 2 35.19 51.29 12.86
CA LYS A 2 34.88 50.34 11.78
C LYS A 2 33.83 49.36 12.31
N LYS A 3 32.60 49.37 11.71
CA LYS A 3 31.55 48.41 12.01
C LYS A 3 31.83 47.10 11.23
N ILE A 4 32.18 46.04 11.95
CA ILE A 4 32.33 44.70 11.40
C ILE A 4 30.91 44.08 11.37
N MET A 5 30.38 43.89 10.15
CA MET A 5 29.11 43.22 9.92
C MET A 5 29.39 41.73 9.79
N ALA A 6 29.09 40.96 10.83
CA ALA A 6 29.26 39.52 10.83
C ALA A 6 28.10 38.89 10.03
N LEU A 7 28.45 38.31 8.89
CA LEU A 7 27.53 37.54 8.03
C LEU A 7 27.36 36.14 8.64
N VAL A 8 26.23 35.87 9.28
CA VAL A 8 25.88 34.52 9.78
C VAL A 8 25.34 33.72 8.61
N VAL A 9 26.17 32.84 8.05
CA VAL A 9 25.77 31.86 7.02
C VAL A 9 25.06 30.71 7.73
N LEU A 10 23.72 30.65 7.64
CA LEU A 10 22.91 29.56 8.15
C LEU A 10 23.05 28.35 7.20
N LEU A 11 23.93 27.40 7.54
CA LEU A 11 24.04 26.10 6.86
C LEU A 11 22.81 25.25 7.15
N VAL A 12 21.86 25.26 6.22
CA VAL A 12 20.74 24.31 6.24
C VAL A 12 21.28 22.94 5.82
N VAL A 13 21.59 22.09 6.81
CA VAL A 13 21.94 20.69 6.58
C VAL A 13 20.65 19.96 6.16
N PHE A 14 20.46 19.76 4.86
CA PHE A 14 19.46 18.83 4.35
C PHE A 14 19.86 17.42 4.79
N SER A 15 19.25 16.95 5.88
CA SER A 15 19.35 15.56 6.32
C SER A 15 18.64 14.69 5.27
N GLN A 16 19.42 14.13 4.34
CA GLN A 16 18.90 13.11 3.44
C GLN A 16 18.67 11.84 4.28
N ALA A 17 17.43 11.60 4.65
CA ALA A 17 17.05 10.31 5.24
C ALA A 17 17.47 9.20 4.24
N PRO A 18 18.21 8.17 4.69
CA PRO A 18 18.58 7.08 3.80
C PRO A 18 17.30 6.44 3.24
N ALA A 19 17.28 6.22 1.93
CA ALA A 19 16.20 5.48 1.27
C ALA A 19 16.16 4.10 1.91
N GLN A 20 15.17 3.88 2.77
CA GLN A 20 15.01 2.65 3.53
C GLN A 20 14.77 1.51 2.52
N ASN A 21 15.68 0.55 2.49
CA ASN A 21 15.53 -0.63 1.65
C ASN A 21 14.32 -1.41 2.18
N GLN A 22 13.19 -1.30 1.49
CA GLN A 22 11.94 -1.88 1.95
C GLN A 22 12.04 -3.41 1.89
N LEU A 23 12.06 -4.05 3.06
CA LEU A 23 12.06 -5.51 3.15
C LEU A 23 10.70 -6.05 2.71
N ILE A 24 10.66 -6.69 1.55
CA ILE A 24 9.45 -7.37 1.06
C ILE A 24 9.30 -8.68 1.82
N ARG A 25 8.27 -8.77 2.67
CA ARG A 25 7.98 -9.98 3.44
C ARG A 25 7.15 -10.95 2.61
N LYS A 26 7.60 -12.22 2.55
CA LYS A 26 6.83 -13.33 2.02
C LYS A 26 5.69 -13.71 2.98
N VAL A 27 4.48 -13.90 2.47
CA VAL A 27 3.32 -14.35 3.25
C VAL A 27 2.53 -15.41 2.49
N LYS A 28 1.96 -16.36 3.21
CA LYS A 28 0.91 -17.26 2.72
C LYS A 28 -0.46 -16.64 2.96
N ILE A 29 -1.47 -17.14 2.26
CA ILE A 29 -2.84 -16.58 2.37
C ILE A 29 -3.35 -16.55 3.82
N ASN A 30 -3.06 -17.56 4.62
CA ASN A 30 -3.51 -17.58 6.03
C ASN A 30 -2.82 -16.49 6.86
N ASP A 31 -1.54 -16.17 6.58
CA ASP A 31 -0.81 -15.09 7.24
C ASP A 31 -1.35 -13.73 6.79
N LEU A 32 -1.66 -13.58 5.49
CA LEU A 32 -2.30 -12.37 4.97
C LEU A 32 -3.66 -12.14 5.61
N MET A 33 -4.51 -13.18 5.70
CA MET A 33 -5.80 -13.10 6.39
C MET A 33 -5.64 -12.70 7.84
N LYS A 34 -4.66 -13.27 8.55
CA LYS A 34 -4.35 -12.87 9.92
C LYS A 34 -4.00 -11.39 10.03
N ILE A 35 -3.18 -10.85 9.12
CA ILE A 35 -2.85 -9.41 9.08
C ILE A 35 -4.12 -8.58 8.91
N ILE A 36 -5.00 -8.96 7.98
CA ILE A 36 -6.25 -8.27 7.67
C ILE A 36 -7.20 -8.31 8.88
N ASP A 37 -7.44 -9.51 9.40
CA ASP A 37 -8.47 -9.76 10.44
C ASP A 37 -8.04 -9.25 11.83
N THR A 38 -6.73 -9.13 12.08
CA THR A 38 -6.23 -8.60 13.36
C THR A 38 -5.88 -7.13 13.32
N SER A 39 -6.08 -6.45 12.19
CA SER A 39 -5.81 -5.01 12.09
C SER A 39 -6.65 -4.21 13.09
N SER A 40 -5.97 -3.46 13.96
CA SER A 40 -6.62 -2.55 14.92
C SER A 40 -6.95 -1.18 14.32
N VAL A 41 -6.55 -0.94 13.07
CA VAL A 41 -6.72 0.32 12.34
C VAL A 41 -7.39 0.04 10.99
N PRO A 42 -8.05 1.06 10.38
CA PRO A 42 -8.57 0.91 9.03
C PRO A 42 -7.46 0.52 8.05
N LEU A 43 -7.72 -0.46 7.21
CA LEU A 43 -6.74 -1.02 6.28
C LEU A 43 -7.29 -1.04 4.85
N VAL A 44 -6.50 -0.55 3.93
CA VAL A 44 -6.69 -0.67 2.49
C VAL A 44 -5.69 -1.70 1.99
N VAL A 45 -6.16 -2.80 1.43
CA VAL A 45 -5.33 -3.89 0.88
C VAL A 45 -5.51 -3.87 -0.63
N ASN A 46 -4.44 -3.55 -1.35
CA ASN A 46 -4.46 -3.51 -2.81
C ASN A 46 -3.57 -4.65 -3.36
N PHE A 47 -4.15 -5.47 -4.22
CA PHE A 47 -3.47 -6.57 -4.89
C PHE A 47 -2.98 -6.10 -6.26
N TRP A 48 -1.69 -6.24 -6.48
CA TRP A 48 -0.99 -5.69 -7.64
C TRP A 48 0.17 -6.57 -8.09
N ALA A 49 0.75 -6.27 -9.26
CA ALA A 49 2.02 -6.84 -9.68
C ALA A 49 2.82 -5.80 -10.51
N SER A 50 4.14 -5.98 -10.57
CA SER A 50 5.05 -5.08 -11.29
C SER A 50 4.84 -5.09 -12.83
N TRP A 51 4.25 -6.15 -13.35
CA TRP A 51 3.88 -6.29 -14.76
C TRP A 51 2.43 -5.85 -15.07
N CYS A 52 1.64 -5.52 -14.05
CA CYS A 52 0.24 -5.15 -14.20
C CYS A 52 0.09 -3.64 -14.47
N GLY A 53 -0.09 -3.26 -15.72
CA GLY A 53 -0.20 -1.85 -16.14
C GLY A 53 -1.29 -1.05 -15.40
N PRO A 54 -2.56 -1.52 -15.31
CA PRO A 54 -3.60 -0.84 -14.53
C PRO A 54 -3.24 -0.68 -13.05
N CYS A 55 -2.64 -1.71 -12.43
CA CYS A 55 -2.20 -1.66 -11.03
C CYS A 55 -1.18 -0.55 -10.79
N ILE A 56 -0.15 -0.48 -11.64
CA ILE A 56 0.91 0.54 -11.56
C ILE A 56 0.35 1.95 -11.68
N ARG A 57 -0.68 2.15 -12.52
CA ARG A 57 -1.31 3.47 -12.68
C ARG A 57 -2.07 3.90 -11.44
N GLU A 58 -2.68 2.98 -10.68
CA GLU A 58 -3.51 3.38 -9.53
C GLU A 58 -2.73 3.57 -8.23
N ILE A 59 -1.62 2.87 -8.00
CA ILE A 59 -0.87 2.93 -6.73
C ILE A 59 -0.49 4.37 -6.34
N PRO A 60 -0.02 5.27 -7.24
CA PRO A 60 0.33 6.63 -6.84
C PRO A 60 -0.80 7.41 -6.16
N TRP A 61 -2.04 7.29 -6.63
CA TRP A 61 -3.15 7.97 -5.95
C TRP A 61 -3.62 7.23 -4.71
N PHE A 62 -3.41 5.91 -4.60
CA PHE A 62 -3.62 5.19 -3.34
C PHE A 62 -2.66 5.69 -2.26
N GLU A 63 -1.35 5.78 -2.56
CA GLU A 63 -0.34 6.32 -1.65
C GLU A 63 -0.71 7.75 -1.18
N LYS A 64 -1.03 8.64 -2.12
CA LYS A 64 -1.42 10.02 -1.84
C LYS A 64 -2.71 10.10 -1.01
N SER A 65 -3.75 9.39 -1.43
CA SER A 65 -5.07 9.47 -0.79
C SER A 65 -5.04 8.86 0.61
N VAL A 66 -4.40 7.70 0.79
CA VAL A 66 -4.28 7.09 2.14
C VAL A 66 -3.44 7.96 3.06
N ALA A 67 -2.36 8.59 2.57
CA ALA A 67 -1.57 9.54 3.37
C ALA A 67 -2.39 10.73 3.88
N ALA A 68 -3.40 11.18 3.14
CA ALA A 68 -4.31 12.23 3.58
C ALA A 68 -5.22 11.81 4.75
N PHE A 69 -5.38 10.51 5.00
CA PHE A 69 -6.15 9.93 6.11
C PHE A 69 -5.28 9.40 7.26
N ARG A 70 -4.02 9.84 7.35
CA ARG A 70 -3.08 9.41 8.41
C ARG A 70 -3.58 9.70 9.83
N ASP A 71 -4.32 10.80 10.03
CA ASP A 71 -4.86 11.17 11.35
C ASP A 71 -5.94 10.17 11.81
N GLN A 72 -6.65 9.54 10.87
CA GLN A 72 -7.56 8.42 11.09
C GLN A 72 -6.84 7.06 11.15
N LYS A 73 -5.51 7.08 11.09
CA LYS A 73 -4.63 5.89 11.14
C LYS A 73 -4.89 4.88 10.01
N VAL A 74 -5.43 5.32 8.88
CA VAL A 74 -5.60 4.45 7.71
C VAL A 74 -4.23 3.98 7.22
N LYS A 75 -4.11 2.68 6.92
CA LYS A 75 -2.90 2.10 6.34
C LYS A 75 -3.17 1.51 4.97
N LEU A 76 -2.18 1.60 4.09
CA LEU A 76 -2.15 0.89 2.81
C LEU A 76 -1.21 -0.31 2.93
N LEU A 77 -1.71 -1.47 2.54
CA LEU A 77 -0.95 -2.70 2.37
C LEU A 77 -0.98 -3.08 0.88
N LEU A 78 0.16 -3.05 0.24
CA LEU A 78 0.34 -3.48 -1.13
C LEU A 78 0.71 -4.97 -1.12
N VAL A 79 -0.14 -5.81 -1.69
CA VAL A 79 0.07 -7.26 -1.80
C VAL A 79 0.52 -7.57 -3.21
N SER A 80 1.81 -7.86 -3.37
CA SER A 80 2.37 -8.24 -4.67
C SER A 80 1.93 -9.66 -5.03
N MET A 81 1.50 -9.79 -6.29
CA MET A 81 1.15 -11.03 -6.99
C MET A 81 2.19 -11.36 -8.06
N ASP A 82 3.40 -10.80 -7.93
CA ASP A 82 4.51 -11.10 -8.84
C ASP A 82 4.90 -12.58 -8.79
N PHE A 83 5.57 -13.04 -9.83
CA PHE A 83 6.03 -14.42 -9.90
C PHE A 83 7.12 -14.72 -8.85
N ALA A 84 7.31 -16.00 -8.54
CA ALA A 84 8.26 -16.42 -7.50
C ALA A 84 9.71 -16.02 -7.81
N GLU A 85 10.09 -16.01 -9.09
CA GLU A 85 11.39 -15.57 -9.57
C GLU A 85 11.66 -14.08 -9.39
N ASP A 86 10.61 -13.26 -9.27
CA ASP A 86 10.69 -11.80 -9.06
C ASP A 86 10.91 -11.43 -7.59
N TYR A 87 10.63 -12.36 -6.67
CA TYR A 87 10.76 -12.15 -5.23
C TYR A 87 12.22 -12.37 -4.76
N PRO A 88 12.73 -11.52 -3.88
CA PRO A 88 12.16 -10.23 -3.44
C PRO A 88 12.65 -9.05 -4.28
N LYS A 89 13.68 -9.28 -5.12
CA LYS A 89 14.52 -8.22 -5.68
C LYS A 89 13.78 -7.36 -6.70
N VAL A 90 13.10 -7.97 -7.66
CA VAL A 90 12.39 -7.23 -8.72
C VAL A 90 11.29 -6.36 -8.10
N ILE A 91 10.53 -6.91 -7.15
CA ILE A 91 9.46 -6.21 -6.43
C ILE A 91 10.03 -5.00 -5.67
N ALA A 92 11.14 -5.20 -4.94
CA ALA A 92 11.77 -4.14 -4.15
C ALA A 92 12.34 -3.02 -5.04
N ASP A 93 13.04 -3.38 -6.11
CA ASP A 93 13.61 -2.42 -7.06
C ASP A 93 12.51 -1.63 -7.77
N PHE A 94 11.41 -2.29 -8.14
CA PHE A 94 10.26 -1.65 -8.75
C PHE A 94 9.60 -0.64 -7.79
N ALA A 95 9.34 -1.05 -6.55
CA ALA A 95 8.77 -0.19 -5.53
C ALA A 95 9.64 1.03 -5.25
N LYS A 96 10.97 0.85 -5.16
CA LYS A 96 11.94 1.93 -4.99
C LYS A 96 11.93 2.89 -6.16
N LYS A 97 11.97 2.39 -7.40
CA LYS A 97 11.92 3.20 -8.63
C LYS A 97 10.66 4.07 -8.69
N ASN A 98 9.51 3.51 -8.27
CA ASN A 98 8.22 4.19 -8.28
C ASN A 98 7.92 4.95 -6.97
N LYS A 99 8.87 4.97 -6.02
CA LYS A 99 8.77 5.69 -4.75
C LYS A 99 7.58 5.25 -3.89
N TYR A 100 7.24 3.95 -3.93
CA TYR A 100 6.20 3.41 -3.05
C TYR A 100 6.68 3.43 -1.60
N THR A 101 5.85 3.92 -0.70
CA THR A 101 6.17 4.13 0.73
C THR A 101 5.37 3.22 1.65
N SER A 102 4.29 2.65 1.15
CA SER A 102 3.42 1.74 1.90
C SER A 102 4.07 0.39 2.13
N THR A 103 3.61 -0.33 3.16
CA THR A 103 4.07 -1.69 3.41
C THR A 103 3.74 -2.60 2.24
N ILE A 104 4.75 -3.34 1.76
CA ILE A 104 4.58 -4.34 0.69
C ILE A 104 4.84 -5.73 1.26
N VAL A 105 3.97 -6.67 0.90
CA VAL A 105 4.17 -8.10 1.10
C VAL A 105 4.05 -8.82 -0.25
N TRP A 106 4.73 -9.94 -0.40
CA TRP A 106 4.56 -10.82 -1.55
C TRP A 106 3.71 -12.03 -1.14
N LEU A 107 2.63 -12.30 -1.87
CA LEU A 107 1.74 -13.44 -1.66
C LEU A 107 2.31 -14.67 -2.37
N ASP A 108 2.89 -15.59 -1.60
CA ASP A 108 3.48 -16.85 -2.09
C ASP A 108 2.37 -17.91 -2.23
N GLU A 109 1.52 -17.74 -3.22
CA GLU A 109 0.44 -18.67 -3.56
C GLU A 109 0.38 -18.88 -5.08
N THR A 110 0.07 -20.10 -5.50
CA THR A 110 0.01 -20.46 -6.93
C THR A 110 -1.37 -20.87 -7.41
N ASN A 111 -2.29 -21.16 -6.49
CA ASN A 111 -3.63 -21.64 -6.83
C ASN A 111 -4.69 -20.58 -6.44
N ALA A 112 -5.13 -19.81 -7.45
CA ALA A 112 -6.13 -18.76 -7.28
C ALA A 112 -7.45 -19.28 -6.72
N ASP A 113 -7.88 -20.47 -7.12
CA ASP A 113 -9.15 -21.06 -6.67
C ASP A 113 -9.16 -21.33 -5.15
N LEU A 114 -7.97 -21.47 -4.54
CA LEU A 114 -7.85 -21.70 -3.10
C LEU A 114 -7.70 -20.41 -2.29
N PHE A 115 -7.03 -19.38 -2.82
CA PHE A 115 -6.76 -18.18 -2.03
C PHE A 115 -7.71 -17.01 -2.32
N CYS A 116 -8.18 -16.83 -3.55
CA CYS A 116 -9.08 -15.74 -3.90
C CYS A 116 -10.37 -15.75 -3.06
N PRO A 117 -11.09 -16.89 -2.89
CA PRO A 117 -12.32 -16.91 -2.10
C PRO A 117 -12.12 -16.59 -0.61
N LYS A 118 -10.88 -16.70 -0.09
CA LYS A 118 -10.57 -16.30 1.30
C LYS A 118 -10.54 -14.77 1.45
N ILE A 119 -10.19 -14.06 0.38
CA ILE A 119 -10.22 -12.60 0.33
C ILE A 119 -11.64 -12.12 0.05
N ASP A 120 -12.22 -12.59 -1.07
CA ASP A 120 -13.62 -12.31 -1.42
C ASP A 120 -14.13 -13.37 -2.38
N GLN A 121 -15.40 -13.80 -2.20
CA GLN A 121 -16.04 -14.83 -3.02
C GLN A 121 -16.24 -14.40 -4.49
N GLN A 122 -16.19 -13.09 -4.77
CA GLN A 122 -16.35 -12.54 -6.12
C GLN A 122 -15.01 -12.38 -6.85
N TRP A 123 -13.88 -12.65 -6.18
CA TRP A 123 -12.58 -12.49 -6.81
C TRP A 123 -12.22 -13.69 -7.66
N ASP A 124 -12.06 -13.46 -8.95
CA ASP A 124 -11.68 -14.46 -9.97
C ASP A 124 -10.16 -14.58 -10.21
N GLY A 125 -9.35 -13.84 -9.44
CA GLY A 125 -7.89 -13.79 -9.60
C GLY A 125 -7.37 -12.64 -10.47
N ALA A 126 -8.25 -11.87 -11.15
CA ALA A 126 -7.83 -10.68 -11.89
C ALA A 126 -7.32 -9.58 -10.95
N ILE A 127 -6.36 -8.78 -11.43
CA ILE A 127 -5.81 -7.61 -10.73
C ILE A 127 -5.83 -6.37 -11.63
N PRO A 128 -5.95 -5.15 -11.05
CA PRO A 128 -5.95 -4.84 -9.61
C PRO A 128 -7.29 -5.12 -8.94
N VAL A 129 -7.22 -5.48 -7.66
CA VAL A 129 -8.39 -5.50 -6.78
C VAL A 129 -8.04 -4.87 -5.43
N THR A 130 -9.04 -4.33 -4.76
CA THR A 130 -8.85 -3.67 -3.47
C THR A 130 -9.85 -4.18 -2.45
N LEU A 131 -9.36 -4.56 -1.27
CA LEU A 131 -10.17 -4.86 -0.11
C LEU A 131 -9.97 -3.74 0.93
N MET A 132 -11.06 -3.16 1.41
CA MET A 132 -11.03 -2.15 2.47
C MET A 132 -11.72 -2.68 3.71
N VAL A 133 -11.04 -2.61 4.87
CA VAL A 133 -11.57 -3.15 6.14
C VAL A 133 -11.38 -2.18 7.29
N ASN A 134 -12.40 -2.06 8.14
CA ASN A 134 -12.31 -1.42 9.45
C ASN A 134 -13.14 -2.25 10.45
N LYS A 135 -12.45 -3.10 11.21
CA LYS A 135 -13.11 -4.00 12.15
C LYS A 135 -13.95 -3.26 13.20
N LYS A 136 -13.46 -2.11 13.68
CA LYS A 136 -14.17 -1.29 14.69
C LYS A 136 -15.51 -0.76 14.19
N LYS A 137 -15.64 -0.60 12.88
CA LYS A 137 -16.84 -0.08 12.21
C LYS A 137 -17.67 -1.16 11.52
N ASN A 138 -17.26 -2.43 11.64
CA ASN A 138 -17.82 -3.54 10.87
C ASN A 138 -17.88 -3.25 9.36
N TYR A 139 -16.84 -2.53 8.87
CA TYR A 139 -16.72 -2.18 7.46
C TYR A 139 -15.83 -3.18 6.75
N ARG A 140 -16.35 -3.81 5.70
CA ARG A 140 -15.60 -4.65 4.77
C ARG A 140 -16.19 -4.47 3.38
N LYS A 141 -15.36 -4.07 2.42
CA LYS A 141 -15.79 -3.85 1.03
C LYS A 141 -14.71 -4.25 0.06
N PHE A 142 -15.10 -5.02 -0.94
CA PHE A 142 -14.23 -5.49 -2.01
C PHE A 142 -14.54 -4.75 -3.31
N PHE A 143 -13.48 -4.47 -4.09
CA PHE A 143 -13.55 -3.84 -5.41
C PHE A 143 -12.76 -4.70 -6.37
N GLY A 144 -13.46 -5.42 -7.26
CA GLY A 144 -12.91 -6.38 -8.22
C GLY A 144 -12.33 -5.75 -9.48
N GLN A 145 -11.98 -4.46 -9.45
CA GLN A 145 -11.45 -3.73 -10.59
C GLN A 145 -10.64 -2.51 -10.14
N GLN A 146 -9.93 -1.88 -11.09
CA GLN A 146 -9.24 -0.62 -10.84
C GLN A 146 -10.17 0.38 -10.15
N LEU A 147 -9.69 1.00 -9.06
CA LEU A 147 -10.47 1.94 -8.26
C LEU A 147 -10.01 3.38 -8.55
N PRO A 148 -10.79 4.19 -9.28
CA PRO A 148 -10.45 5.58 -9.58
C PRO A 148 -10.26 6.42 -8.31
N GLU A 149 -9.38 7.46 -8.37
CA GLU A 149 -9.04 8.29 -7.21
C GLU A 149 -10.27 8.89 -6.51
N GLU A 150 -11.24 9.39 -7.28
CA GLU A 150 -12.47 9.97 -6.72
C GLU A 150 -13.27 8.94 -5.93
N ARG A 151 -13.39 7.71 -6.47
CA ARG A 151 -14.08 6.62 -5.78
C ARG A 151 -13.32 6.20 -4.54
N LEU A 152 -11.99 6.06 -4.62
CA LEU A 152 -11.14 5.75 -3.46
C LEU A 152 -11.35 6.77 -2.34
N LEU A 153 -11.38 8.07 -2.63
CA LEU A 153 -11.60 9.11 -1.63
C LEU A 153 -12.98 9.00 -0.95
N LEU A 154 -14.03 8.67 -1.72
CA LEU A 154 -15.36 8.42 -1.15
C LEU A 154 -15.35 7.21 -0.21
N GLU A 155 -14.70 6.13 -0.61
CA GLU A 155 -14.62 4.91 0.19
C GLU A 155 -13.72 5.09 1.43
N LEU A 156 -12.65 5.89 1.36
CA LEU A 156 -11.83 6.24 2.53
C LEU A 156 -12.63 7.04 3.57
N LYS A 157 -13.48 7.97 3.12
CA LYS A 157 -14.43 8.67 4.02
C LYS A 157 -15.40 7.69 4.68
N ALA A 158 -15.99 6.77 3.91
CA ALA A 158 -16.91 5.76 4.44
C ALA A 158 -16.20 4.79 5.42
N LEU A 159 -14.98 4.36 5.08
CA LEU A 159 -14.12 3.50 5.92
C LEU A 159 -13.83 4.12 7.28
N THR A 160 -13.73 5.46 7.35
CA THR A 160 -13.36 6.22 8.56
C THR A 160 -14.52 6.95 9.21
N ALA A 161 -15.71 6.99 8.60
CA ALA A 161 -16.90 7.65 9.14
C ALA A 161 -17.22 7.17 10.57
N HIS A 162 -17.67 8.10 11.41
CA HIS A 162 -18.03 7.82 12.81
C HIS A 162 -19.37 7.09 12.94
#